data_a9c72fe311076398b9432aa97278b795
#
_entry.id   a9c72fe311076398b9432aa97278b795
#
_cell.length_a   1.000
_cell.length_b   1.000
_cell.length_c   1.000
_cell.angle_alpha   90.00
_cell.angle_beta   90.00
_cell.angle_gamma   90.00
#
_symmetry.space_group_name_H-M   'P 1'
#
loop_
_entity.id
_entity.type
_entity.pdbx_description
1 polymer ?
#
loop_
_entity_poly.entity_id
_entity_poly.type
_entity_poly.pdbx_seq_one_letter_code
_entity_poly.pdbx_strand_id
1 'polypeptide(L)'
;LFRSQEEIRREVIALQDMGHKRLALEAGEHPSLNPIEYILESIQTIYSIKHKNGAIRRVNVNIAATTVENYRRLKEAGIGTYILFQETYHKDNYEALHPTGPKSNYAYHTEAMDRAMEGGIDDVGIGVLFGLNTYRYDFIGLLMHAEHLEAKFGVGPHTISVPRICSADDIDAEDFPNAISDEIFSKIVAVIRIAVPYTGMIISTRESQESRKKVLELGISQISGGSRTSVGGYAETELPDHNSAQFDVSDTRTLDEVVNWLLELGYIPSFCTACYREGRTGDRFMSLVKSGQIANCCGPNALMTLKEYLEDYASEDTRQKGLELILKETERIPNPKIREIAIQNLKAIAAGQRDFRF
;
A
#
# COMPACT_ATOMS: atom_id res chain seq x y z
N LEU A 1 -12.13 14.95 11.80
CA LEU A 1 -11.08 15.77 12.41
C LEU A 1 -10.18 16.32 11.33
N PHE A 2 -10.02 17.63 11.30
CA PHE A 2 -9.21 18.33 10.30
C PHE A 2 -7.78 18.44 10.83
N ARG A 3 -6.78 18.05 10.03
CA ARG A 3 -5.39 18.20 10.42
C ARG A 3 -4.79 19.45 9.81
N SER A 4 -4.12 20.24 10.64
CA SER A 4 -3.26 21.32 10.17
C SER A 4 -2.02 20.76 9.48
N GLN A 5 -1.39 21.55 8.61
CA GLN A 5 -0.13 21.15 7.97
C GLN A 5 0.99 20.88 8.99
N GLU A 6 0.94 21.53 10.16
CA GLU A 6 1.90 21.29 11.25
C GLU A 6 1.68 19.92 11.93
N GLU A 7 0.44 19.49 12.10
CA GLU A 7 0.14 18.15 12.61
C GLU A 7 0.57 17.07 11.61
N ILE A 8 0.31 17.28 10.30
CA ILE A 8 0.81 16.40 9.24
C ILE A 8 2.35 16.31 9.29
N ARG A 9 3.03 17.44 9.51
CA ARG A 9 4.49 17.48 9.64
C ARG A 9 4.98 16.61 10.80
N ARG A 10 4.36 16.71 11.96
CA ARG A 10 4.72 15.91 13.15
C ARG A 10 4.54 14.42 12.90
N GLU A 11 3.42 14.01 12.30
CA GLU A 11 3.16 12.62 11.93
C GLU A 11 4.20 12.07 10.94
N VAL A 12 4.55 12.85 9.92
CA VAL A 12 5.54 12.45 8.91
C VAL A 12 6.94 12.31 9.51
N ILE A 13 7.33 13.18 10.43
CA ILE A 13 8.60 13.06 11.16
C ILE A 13 8.62 11.76 11.97
N ALA A 14 7.54 11.44 12.70
CA ALA A 14 7.43 10.21 13.45
C ALA A 14 7.50 8.96 12.55
N LEU A 15 6.84 8.98 11.40
CA LEU A 15 6.93 7.91 10.40
C LEU A 15 8.36 7.76 9.85
N GLN A 16 9.07 8.86 9.61
CA GLN A 16 10.45 8.83 9.14
C GLN A 16 11.40 8.30 10.23
N ASP A 17 11.16 8.60 11.50
CA ASP A 17 11.93 8.06 12.64
C ASP A 17 11.75 6.53 12.78
N MET A 18 10.60 5.99 12.41
CA MET A 18 10.38 4.53 12.32
C MET A 18 10.98 3.88 11.08
N GLY A 19 11.47 4.64 10.12
CA GLY A 19 12.08 4.14 8.89
C GLY A 19 11.15 4.02 7.68
N HIS A 20 9.92 4.49 7.76
CA HIS A 20 9.00 4.48 6.63
C HIS A 20 9.50 5.36 5.48
N LYS A 21 9.41 4.85 4.24
CA LYS A 21 9.78 5.56 2.99
C LYS A 21 8.56 5.83 2.11
N ARG A 22 7.42 5.28 2.44
CA ARG A 22 6.14 5.49 1.75
C ARG A 22 5.01 5.45 2.76
N LEU A 23 3.95 6.19 2.45
CA LEU A 23 2.73 6.24 3.23
C LEU A 23 1.50 6.27 2.31
N ALA A 24 0.33 5.99 2.87
CA ALA A 24 -0.96 6.28 2.29
C ALA A 24 -1.54 7.53 2.96
N LEU A 25 -1.93 8.51 2.15
CA LEU A 25 -2.73 9.64 2.57
C LEU A 25 -4.20 9.25 2.41
N GLU A 26 -4.89 9.13 3.51
CA GLU A 26 -6.31 8.77 3.56
C GLU A 26 -7.13 9.95 4.06
N ALA A 27 -8.22 10.25 3.39
CA ALA A 27 -9.09 11.35 3.76
C ALA A 27 -10.56 11.04 3.44
N GLY A 28 -11.42 11.41 4.37
CA GLY A 28 -12.86 11.34 4.18
C GLY A 28 -13.37 12.36 3.17
N GLU A 29 -14.59 12.15 2.69
CA GLU A 29 -15.23 13.03 1.72
C GLU A 29 -15.97 14.16 2.40
N HIS A 30 -15.52 15.41 2.17
CA HIS A 30 -16.23 16.60 2.61
C HIS A 30 -15.90 17.78 1.68
N PRO A 31 -16.87 18.30 0.91
CA PRO A 31 -16.60 19.24 -0.18
C PRO A 31 -15.96 20.56 0.26
N SER A 32 -16.25 21.05 1.46
CA SER A 32 -15.71 22.32 1.94
C SER A 32 -14.57 22.16 2.96
N LEU A 33 -14.53 21.07 3.74
CA LEU A 33 -13.49 20.85 4.74
C LEU A 33 -12.30 20.06 4.20
N ASN A 34 -12.51 19.28 3.16
CA ASN A 34 -11.49 18.45 2.52
C ASN A 34 -11.47 18.64 1.00
N PRO A 35 -11.29 19.88 0.50
CA PRO A 35 -11.17 20.12 -0.93
C PRO A 35 -9.88 19.56 -1.48
N ILE A 36 -9.81 19.39 -2.80
CA ILE A 36 -8.61 18.86 -3.46
C ILE A 36 -7.35 19.69 -3.16
N GLU A 37 -7.49 20.99 -2.95
CA GLU A 37 -6.40 21.90 -2.61
C GLU A 37 -5.72 21.49 -1.30
N TYR A 38 -6.50 21.10 -0.29
CA TYR A 38 -5.96 20.59 0.98
C TYR A 38 -5.18 19.29 0.81
N ILE A 39 -5.69 18.37 -0.02
CA ILE A 39 -4.99 17.12 -0.34
C ILE A 39 -3.65 17.40 -1.05
N LEU A 40 -3.65 18.29 -2.03
CA LEU A 40 -2.44 18.68 -2.77
C LEU A 40 -1.41 19.36 -1.88
N GLU A 41 -1.85 20.26 -1.00
CA GLU A 41 -0.99 20.91 -0.01
C GLU A 41 -0.39 19.90 0.96
N SER A 42 -1.19 18.93 1.42
CA SER A 42 -0.74 17.85 2.29
C SER A 42 0.33 16.99 1.62
N ILE A 43 0.16 16.63 0.35
CA ILE A 43 1.16 15.89 -0.44
C ILE A 43 2.46 16.68 -0.55
N GLN A 44 2.37 17.98 -0.84
CA GLN A 44 3.54 18.85 -0.92
C GLN A 44 4.26 18.95 0.43
N THR A 45 3.51 19.11 1.52
CA THR A 45 4.06 19.10 2.88
C THR A 45 4.81 17.81 3.16
N ILE A 46 4.20 16.65 2.90
CA ILE A 46 4.80 15.33 3.13
C ILE A 46 6.13 15.20 2.38
N TYR A 47 6.17 15.52 1.09
CA TYR A 47 7.39 15.41 0.29
C TYR A 47 8.48 16.42 0.66
N SER A 48 8.11 17.55 1.27
CA SER A 48 9.07 18.58 1.68
C SER A 48 9.90 18.19 2.90
N ILE A 49 9.44 17.23 3.70
CA ILE A 49 10.05 16.88 4.99
C ILE A 49 11.19 15.90 4.78
N LYS A 50 12.36 16.30 5.27
CA LYS A 50 13.54 15.44 5.41
C LYS A 50 14.01 15.50 6.85
N HIS A 51 13.97 14.38 7.53
CA HIS A 51 14.36 14.29 8.94
C HIS A 51 15.41 13.21 9.11
N LYS A 52 16.62 13.58 9.59
CA LYS A 52 17.80 12.70 9.65
C LYS A 52 18.07 12.06 8.27
N ASN A 53 18.16 10.72 8.19
CA ASN A 53 18.24 9.96 6.94
C ASN A 53 16.86 9.60 6.35
N GLY A 54 15.78 10.11 6.96
CA GLY A 54 14.40 9.87 6.55
C GLY A 54 13.95 10.77 5.43
N ALA A 55 13.13 10.24 4.55
CA ALA A 55 12.32 10.97 3.58
C ALA A 55 11.19 10.08 3.10
N ILE A 56 9.99 10.60 3.01
CA ILE A 56 8.91 9.92 2.29
C ILE A 56 9.17 10.07 0.80
N ARG A 57 9.31 8.95 0.12
CA ARG A 57 9.68 8.88 -1.31
C ARG A 57 8.49 8.51 -2.20
N ARG A 58 7.34 8.16 -1.59
CA ARG A 58 6.10 7.82 -2.28
C ARG A 58 4.91 8.06 -1.36
N VAL A 59 3.91 8.79 -1.87
CA VAL A 59 2.61 9.00 -1.24
C VAL A 59 1.55 8.32 -2.09
N ASN A 60 0.92 7.28 -1.58
CA ASN A 60 -0.31 6.75 -2.16
C ASN A 60 -1.48 7.59 -1.66
N VAL A 61 -2.55 7.67 -2.43
CA VAL A 61 -3.71 8.48 -2.08
C VAL A 61 -4.97 7.62 -2.09
N ASN A 62 -5.68 7.62 -0.98
CA ASN A 62 -6.98 6.99 -0.81
C ASN A 62 -7.99 8.08 -0.41
N ILE A 63 -8.61 8.68 -1.40
CA ILE A 63 -9.68 9.68 -1.25
C ILE A 63 -10.88 9.27 -2.09
N ALA A 64 -12.03 9.85 -1.79
CA ALA A 64 -13.26 9.60 -2.53
C ALA A 64 -13.12 9.84 -4.04
N ALA A 65 -14.00 9.21 -4.82
CA ALA A 65 -14.11 9.41 -6.26
C ALA A 65 -14.21 10.89 -6.62
N THR A 66 -13.43 11.33 -7.61
CA THR A 66 -13.38 12.74 -7.99
C THR A 66 -13.38 12.91 -9.52
N THR A 67 -13.14 14.12 -10.00
CA THR A 67 -13.15 14.46 -11.44
C THR A 67 -11.83 14.09 -12.13
N VAL A 68 -11.86 13.92 -13.45
CA VAL A 68 -10.66 13.73 -14.27
C VAL A 68 -9.63 14.84 -14.03
N GLU A 69 -10.09 16.10 -13.91
CA GLU A 69 -9.20 17.23 -13.64
C GLU A 69 -8.50 17.12 -12.29
N ASN A 70 -9.21 16.73 -11.23
CA ASN A 70 -8.60 16.53 -9.92
C ASN A 70 -7.59 15.35 -9.94
N TYR A 71 -7.88 14.28 -10.66
CA TYR A 71 -6.92 13.18 -10.86
C TYR A 71 -5.67 13.63 -11.62
N ARG A 72 -5.80 14.51 -12.61
CA ARG A 72 -4.66 15.12 -13.31
C ARG A 72 -3.79 15.92 -12.34
N ARG A 73 -4.39 16.75 -11.49
CA ARG A 73 -3.68 17.51 -10.46
C ARG A 73 -2.97 16.61 -9.44
N LEU A 74 -3.58 15.48 -9.05
CA LEU A 74 -2.93 14.47 -8.19
C LEU A 74 -1.73 13.82 -8.89
N LYS A 75 -1.85 13.50 -10.18
CA LYS A 75 -0.72 12.99 -10.98
C LYS A 75 0.43 14.01 -11.03
N GLU A 76 0.13 15.27 -11.27
CA GLU A 76 1.11 16.37 -11.28
C GLU A 76 1.79 16.58 -9.92
N ALA A 77 1.05 16.36 -8.82
CA ALA A 77 1.61 16.38 -7.47
C ALA A 77 2.55 15.18 -7.17
N GLY A 78 2.66 14.22 -8.09
CA GLY A 78 3.61 13.12 -8.00
C GLY A 78 3.16 12.00 -7.06
N ILE A 79 1.86 11.72 -6.98
CA ILE A 79 1.37 10.58 -6.19
C ILE A 79 1.91 9.26 -6.74
N GLY A 80 1.91 8.24 -5.86
CA GLY A 80 2.15 6.86 -6.24
C GLY A 80 0.91 6.21 -6.84
N THR A 81 0.23 5.37 -6.06
CA THR A 81 -1.03 4.72 -6.46
C THR A 81 -2.23 5.53 -5.95
N TYR A 82 -3.22 5.75 -6.81
CA TYR A 82 -4.56 6.12 -6.35
C TYR A 82 -5.31 4.84 -5.96
N ILE A 83 -5.86 4.78 -4.76
CA ILE A 83 -6.53 3.61 -4.20
C ILE A 83 -7.97 3.99 -3.87
N LEU A 84 -8.92 3.18 -4.30
CA LEU A 84 -10.31 3.27 -3.89
C LEU A 84 -10.95 1.88 -3.89
N PHE A 85 -11.56 1.51 -2.77
CA PHE A 85 -12.30 0.25 -2.69
C PHE A 85 -13.72 0.44 -3.18
N GLN A 86 -14.21 -0.54 -3.95
CA GLN A 86 -15.59 -0.55 -4.44
C GLN A 86 -16.60 -0.76 -3.31
N GLU A 87 -16.16 -1.26 -2.17
CA GLU A 87 -16.96 -1.78 -1.06
C GLU A 87 -17.68 -3.07 -1.48
N THR A 88 -18.72 -2.99 -2.29
CA THR A 88 -19.37 -4.14 -2.96
C THR A 88 -19.75 -3.81 -4.40
N TYR A 89 -19.65 -4.77 -5.29
CA TYR A 89 -20.11 -4.63 -6.68
C TYR A 89 -21.61 -4.86 -6.84
N HIS A 90 -22.32 -5.35 -5.81
CA HIS A 90 -23.77 -5.53 -5.84
C HIS A 90 -24.47 -4.21 -5.65
N LYS A 91 -25.01 -3.65 -6.74
CA LYS A 91 -25.56 -2.29 -6.79
C LYS A 91 -26.61 -2.02 -5.71
N ASP A 92 -27.64 -2.87 -5.62
CA ASP A 92 -28.74 -2.64 -4.67
C ASP A 92 -28.24 -2.65 -3.22
N ASN A 93 -27.28 -3.53 -2.91
CA ASN A 93 -26.66 -3.60 -1.59
C ASN A 93 -25.78 -2.39 -1.33
N TYR A 94 -25.00 -1.96 -2.33
CA TYR A 94 -24.19 -0.74 -2.25
C TYR A 94 -25.07 0.49 -1.93
N GLU A 95 -26.17 0.68 -2.68
CA GLU A 95 -27.10 1.80 -2.48
C GLU A 95 -27.78 1.74 -1.10
N ALA A 96 -28.11 0.55 -0.61
CA ALA A 96 -28.66 0.38 0.72
C ALA A 96 -27.66 0.74 1.85
N LEU A 97 -26.38 0.43 1.65
CA LEU A 97 -25.29 0.74 2.60
C LEU A 97 -24.85 2.21 2.53
N HIS A 98 -25.10 2.89 1.40
CA HIS A 98 -24.71 4.28 1.15
C HIS A 98 -25.93 5.12 0.77
N PRO A 99 -26.91 5.32 1.68
CA PRO A 99 -28.22 5.88 1.36
C PRO A 99 -28.18 7.38 1.04
N THR A 100 -27.13 8.09 1.42
CA THR A 100 -27.00 9.54 1.28
C THR A 100 -25.55 9.96 1.04
N GLY A 101 -25.39 11.23 0.64
CA GLY A 101 -24.06 11.82 0.39
C GLY A 101 -23.49 11.49 -0.99
N PRO A 102 -22.33 12.06 -1.35
CA PRO A 102 -21.73 11.88 -2.67
C PRO A 102 -21.41 10.42 -3.01
N LYS A 103 -21.00 9.63 -2.01
CA LYS A 103 -20.68 8.20 -2.18
C LYS A 103 -21.91 7.34 -2.52
N SER A 104 -23.14 7.85 -2.36
CA SER A 104 -24.36 7.11 -2.72
C SER A 104 -24.51 6.88 -4.25
N ASN A 105 -23.81 7.60 -5.08
CA ASN A 105 -23.82 7.41 -6.52
C ASN A 105 -22.94 6.22 -6.92
N TYR A 106 -23.54 5.04 -7.03
CA TYR A 106 -22.85 3.80 -7.38
C TYR A 106 -22.04 3.91 -8.69
N ALA A 107 -22.64 4.41 -9.77
CA ALA A 107 -21.96 4.51 -11.05
C ALA A 107 -20.74 5.44 -10.97
N TYR A 108 -20.91 6.62 -10.37
CA TYR A 108 -19.82 7.57 -10.19
C TYR A 108 -18.67 6.99 -9.37
N HIS A 109 -18.98 6.21 -8.35
CA HIS A 109 -17.98 5.53 -7.52
C HIS A 109 -17.26 4.40 -8.28
N THR A 110 -18.02 3.53 -8.96
CA THR A 110 -17.49 2.39 -9.73
C THR A 110 -16.56 2.84 -10.87
N GLU A 111 -16.88 3.95 -11.53
CA GLU A 111 -16.08 4.51 -12.64
C GLU A 111 -14.93 5.42 -12.18
N ALA A 112 -14.62 5.45 -10.89
CA ALA A 112 -13.55 6.30 -10.36
C ALA A 112 -12.18 5.98 -10.96
N MET A 113 -11.87 4.70 -11.15
CA MET A 113 -10.60 4.26 -11.72
C MET A 113 -10.47 4.64 -13.20
N ASP A 114 -11.56 4.57 -13.96
CA ASP A 114 -11.60 5.07 -15.34
C ASP A 114 -11.20 6.53 -15.40
N ARG A 115 -11.82 7.38 -14.57
CA ARG A 115 -11.50 8.81 -14.52
C ARG A 115 -10.09 9.09 -14.03
N ALA A 116 -9.58 8.27 -13.10
CA ALA A 116 -8.21 8.40 -12.61
C ALA A 116 -7.20 8.13 -13.73
N MET A 117 -7.41 7.07 -14.51
CA MET A 117 -6.56 6.72 -15.63
C MET A 117 -6.70 7.71 -16.80
N GLU A 118 -7.90 8.22 -17.08
CA GLU A 118 -8.12 9.33 -18.01
C GLU A 118 -7.40 10.62 -17.56
N GLY A 119 -7.27 10.84 -16.25
CA GLY A 119 -6.47 11.93 -15.65
C GLY A 119 -4.97 11.70 -15.69
N GLY A 120 -4.52 10.55 -16.21
CA GLY A 120 -3.10 10.20 -16.37
C GLY A 120 -2.47 9.46 -15.20
N ILE A 121 -3.26 8.98 -14.23
CA ILE A 121 -2.76 8.12 -13.16
C ILE A 121 -2.60 6.70 -13.72
N ASP A 122 -1.37 6.26 -13.90
CA ASP A 122 -1.07 4.94 -14.48
C ASP A 122 -1.23 3.79 -13.47
N ASP A 123 -1.03 4.07 -12.18
CA ASP A 123 -1.05 3.08 -11.13
C ASP A 123 -2.28 3.26 -10.25
N VAL A 124 -3.30 2.44 -10.47
CA VAL A 124 -4.53 2.41 -9.66
C VAL A 124 -4.58 1.15 -8.79
N GLY A 125 -5.21 1.28 -7.62
CA GLY A 125 -5.42 0.20 -6.66
C GLY A 125 -6.91 -0.02 -6.41
N ILE A 126 -7.38 -1.22 -6.73
CA ILE A 126 -8.77 -1.63 -6.51
C ILE A 126 -8.89 -2.54 -5.29
N GLY A 127 -10.10 -2.72 -4.82
CA GLY A 127 -10.40 -3.63 -3.71
C GLY A 127 -11.89 -3.75 -3.47
N VAL A 128 -12.24 -4.74 -2.69
CA VAL A 128 -13.61 -5.00 -2.24
C VAL A 128 -13.57 -5.32 -0.76
N LEU A 129 -14.57 -4.86 0.00
CA LEU A 129 -14.73 -5.21 1.40
C LEU A 129 -15.54 -6.50 1.51
N PHE A 130 -14.85 -7.66 1.54
CA PHE A 130 -15.50 -8.95 1.62
C PHE A 130 -16.30 -9.11 2.92
N GLY A 131 -17.55 -9.49 2.79
CA GLY A 131 -18.50 -9.63 3.89
C GLY A 131 -19.71 -8.70 3.78
N LEU A 132 -19.65 -7.63 2.98
CA LEU A 132 -20.81 -6.76 2.73
C LEU A 132 -21.86 -7.47 1.86
N ASN A 133 -21.44 -8.30 0.93
CA ASN A 133 -22.29 -9.13 0.10
C ASN A 133 -21.69 -10.53 -0.04
N THR A 134 -22.34 -11.43 -0.79
CA THR A 134 -21.79 -12.76 -1.05
C THR A 134 -20.41 -12.64 -1.71
N TYR A 135 -19.42 -13.28 -1.14
CA TYR A 135 -18.03 -13.14 -1.59
C TYR A 135 -17.84 -13.56 -3.06
N ARG A 136 -18.65 -14.51 -3.57
CA ARG A 136 -18.56 -14.94 -4.96
C ARG A 136 -18.94 -13.84 -5.94
N TYR A 137 -19.98 -13.09 -5.63
CA TYR A 137 -20.41 -11.96 -6.46
C TYR A 137 -19.34 -10.88 -6.50
N ASP A 138 -18.89 -10.45 -5.34
CA ASP A 138 -17.88 -9.39 -5.21
C ASP A 138 -16.53 -9.81 -5.78
N PHE A 139 -16.16 -11.08 -5.63
CA PHE A 139 -14.95 -11.63 -6.24
C PHE A 139 -15.00 -11.58 -7.77
N ILE A 140 -16.11 -12.00 -8.38
CA ILE A 140 -16.29 -11.91 -9.85
C ILE A 140 -16.28 -10.45 -10.29
N GLY A 141 -16.99 -9.57 -9.59
CA GLY A 141 -16.99 -8.13 -9.86
C GLY A 141 -15.57 -7.53 -9.84
N LEU A 142 -14.75 -7.92 -8.85
CA LEU A 142 -13.37 -7.48 -8.74
C LEU A 142 -12.52 -7.92 -9.95
N LEU A 143 -12.66 -9.18 -10.38
CA LEU A 143 -11.94 -9.67 -11.57
C LEU A 143 -12.41 -8.97 -12.85
N MET A 144 -13.72 -8.79 -13.02
CA MET A 144 -14.28 -8.06 -14.17
C MET A 144 -13.80 -6.61 -14.20
N HIS A 145 -13.68 -5.96 -13.05
CA HIS A 145 -13.13 -4.60 -12.97
C HIS A 145 -11.65 -4.57 -13.38
N ALA A 146 -10.84 -5.52 -12.93
CA ALA A 146 -9.45 -5.64 -13.34
C ALA A 146 -9.31 -5.86 -14.87
N GLU A 147 -10.13 -6.75 -15.45
CA GLU A 147 -10.19 -7.00 -16.89
C GLU A 147 -10.68 -5.77 -17.68
N HIS A 148 -11.67 -5.05 -17.16
CA HIS A 148 -12.17 -3.82 -17.77
C HIS A 148 -11.05 -2.76 -17.90
N LEU A 149 -10.30 -2.52 -16.83
CA LEU A 149 -9.21 -1.55 -16.84
C LEU A 149 -8.11 -1.97 -17.83
N GLU A 150 -7.74 -3.26 -17.86
CA GLU A 150 -6.75 -3.76 -18.83
C GLU A 150 -7.26 -3.66 -20.26
N ALA A 151 -8.53 -3.97 -20.53
CA ALA A 151 -9.12 -3.88 -21.85
C ALA A 151 -9.25 -2.43 -22.36
N LYS A 152 -9.62 -1.49 -21.48
CA LYS A 152 -9.85 -0.09 -21.84
C LYS A 152 -8.55 0.71 -21.96
N PHE A 153 -7.60 0.50 -21.05
CA PHE A 153 -6.39 1.32 -20.93
C PHE A 153 -5.10 0.58 -21.29
N GLY A 154 -5.17 -0.70 -21.62
CA GLY A 154 -3.99 -1.55 -21.87
C GLY A 154 -3.21 -1.94 -20.62
N VAL A 155 -3.64 -1.45 -19.45
CA VAL A 155 -2.97 -1.65 -18.16
C VAL A 155 -4.00 -2.01 -17.11
N GLY A 156 -3.84 -3.16 -16.44
CA GLY A 156 -4.67 -3.56 -15.31
C GLY A 156 -4.26 -2.87 -14.00
N PRO A 157 -4.94 -3.16 -12.89
CA PRO A 157 -4.66 -2.53 -11.62
C PRO A 157 -3.24 -2.87 -11.12
N HIS A 158 -2.53 -1.84 -10.64
CA HIS A 158 -1.20 -2.00 -10.05
C HIS A 158 -1.27 -2.78 -8.73
N THR A 159 -2.33 -2.56 -7.96
CA THR A 159 -2.55 -3.28 -6.70
C THR A 159 -4.01 -3.72 -6.55
N ILE A 160 -4.18 -4.86 -5.87
CA ILE A 160 -5.47 -5.33 -5.37
C ILE A 160 -5.37 -5.48 -3.85
N SER A 161 -6.27 -4.82 -3.14
CA SER A 161 -6.44 -4.98 -1.70
C SER A 161 -7.58 -5.95 -1.41
N VAL A 162 -7.41 -6.77 -0.38
CA VAL A 162 -8.37 -7.80 0.00
C VAL A 162 -8.87 -7.62 1.44
N PRO A 163 -9.44 -6.44 1.79
CA PRO A 163 -10.03 -6.28 3.12
C PRO A 163 -11.27 -7.15 3.27
N ARG A 164 -11.53 -7.56 4.51
CA ARG A 164 -12.79 -8.20 4.90
C ARG A 164 -13.37 -7.50 6.12
N ILE A 165 -14.67 -7.68 6.35
CA ILE A 165 -15.34 -7.17 7.54
C ILE A 165 -14.65 -7.76 8.77
N CYS A 166 -14.24 -6.88 9.67
CA CYS A 166 -13.76 -7.18 11.01
C CYS A 166 -14.54 -6.29 11.97
N SER A 167 -14.68 -6.71 13.21
CA SER A 167 -15.31 -5.90 14.26
C SER A 167 -14.54 -4.60 14.49
N ALA A 168 -15.25 -3.53 14.81
CA ALA A 168 -14.76 -2.21 15.18
C ALA A 168 -15.71 -1.62 16.24
N ASP A 169 -15.43 -0.43 16.77
CA ASP A 169 -16.18 0.16 17.89
C ASP A 169 -17.73 0.10 17.74
N ASP A 170 -18.25 0.41 16.53
CA ASP A 170 -19.67 0.44 16.22
C ASP A 170 -20.11 -0.66 15.24
N ILE A 171 -19.24 -1.63 14.97
CA ILE A 171 -19.48 -2.69 13.98
C ILE A 171 -19.13 -4.04 14.59
N ASP A 172 -20.13 -4.92 14.71
CA ASP A 172 -19.90 -6.33 15.01
C ASP A 172 -19.86 -7.13 13.70
N ALA A 173 -18.78 -7.84 13.46
CA ALA A 173 -18.65 -8.69 12.27
C ALA A 173 -19.72 -9.79 12.23
N GLU A 174 -20.27 -10.21 13.38
CA GLU A 174 -21.34 -11.19 13.47
C GLU A 174 -22.68 -10.66 12.93
N ASP A 175 -22.88 -9.34 12.87
CA ASP A 175 -24.05 -8.71 12.26
C ASP A 175 -24.06 -8.82 10.72
N PHE A 176 -22.94 -9.24 10.11
CA PHE A 176 -22.81 -9.39 8.67
C PHE A 176 -22.94 -10.85 8.23
N PRO A 177 -24.09 -11.26 7.69
CA PRO A 177 -24.36 -12.66 7.35
C PRO A 177 -23.47 -13.22 6.24
N ASN A 178 -22.74 -12.33 5.53
CA ASN A 178 -21.81 -12.69 4.47
C ASN A 178 -20.34 -12.63 4.91
N ALA A 179 -20.05 -12.44 6.19
CA ALA A 179 -18.68 -12.50 6.71
C ALA A 179 -17.99 -13.81 6.30
N ILE A 180 -16.71 -13.71 5.95
CA ILE A 180 -15.96 -14.85 5.39
C ILE A 180 -14.96 -15.42 6.40
N SER A 181 -14.85 -16.75 6.41
CA SER A 181 -13.86 -17.45 7.23
C SER A 181 -12.43 -17.27 6.68
N ASP A 182 -11.43 -17.57 7.50
CA ASP A 182 -10.01 -17.59 7.10
C ASP A 182 -9.73 -18.56 5.94
N GLU A 183 -10.48 -19.66 5.85
CA GLU A 183 -10.37 -20.62 4.74
C GLU A 183 -10.82 -19.98 3.43
N ILE A 184 -11.99 -19.34 3.43
CA ILE A 184 -12.51 -18.63 2.25
C ILE A 184 -11.59 -17.47 1.87
N PHE A 185 -11.14 -16.70 2.84
CA PHE A 185 -10.19 -15.61 2.63
C PHE A 185 -8.90 -16.09 1.95
N SER A 186 -8.32 -17.18 2.44
CA SER A 186 -7.12 -17.78 1.87
C SER A 186 -7.35 -18.26 0.42
N LYS A 187 -8.51 -18.84 0.12
CA LYS A 187 -8.88 -19.24 -1.24
C LYS A 187 -9.01 -18.03 -2.17
N ILE A 188 -9.65 -16.95 -1.71
CA ILE A 188 -9.78 -15.71 -2.48
C ILE A 188 -8.39 -15.17 -2.86
N VAL A 189 -7.48 -15.05 -1.89
CA VAL A 189 -6.11 -14.59 -2.12
C VAL A 189 -5.39 -15.46 -3.16
N ALA A 190 -5.44 -16.77 -3.00
CA ALA A 190 -4.79 -17.70 -3.93
C ALA A 190 -5.34 -17.59 -5.35
N VAL A 191 -6.66 -17.48 -5.50
CA VAL A 191 -7.29 -17.39 -6.83
C VAL A 191 -7.05 -16.03 -7.49
N ILE A 192 -7.05 -14.92 -6.74
CA ILE A 192 -6.64 -13.61 -7.29
C ILE A 192 -5.20 -13.68 -7.81
N ARG A 193 -4.28 -14.30 -7.07
CA ARG A 193 -2.88 -14.43 -7.51
C ARG A 193 -2.75 -15.20 -8.82
N ILE A 194 -3.60 -16.19 -9.06
CA ILE A 194 -3.62 -16.97 -10.30
C ILE A 194 -4.30 -16.17 -11.43
N ALA A 195 -5.42 -15.49 -11.14
CA ALA A 195 -6.22 -14.79 -12.14
C ALA A 195 -5.56 -13.47 -12.60
N VAL A 196 -4.89 -12.74 -11.68
CA VAL A 196 -4.23 -11.47 -11.95
C VAL A 196 -2.77 -11.54 -11.50
N PRO A 197 -1.92 -12.32 -12.16
CA PRO A 197 -0.59 -12.66 -11.66
C PRO A 197 0.39 -11.49 -11.57
N TYR A 198 0.17 -10.42 -12.31
CA TYR A 198 1.02 -9.23 -12.37
C TYR A 198 0.74 -8.19 -11.27
N THR A 199 -0.41 -8.28 -10.60
CA THR A 199 -0.83 -7.26 -9.61
C THR A 199 -0.08 -7.40 -8.28
N GLY A 200 0.18 -6.28 -7.60
CA GLY A 200 0.56 -6.28 -6.21
C GLY A 200 -0.65 -6.58 -5.33
N MET A 201 -0.55 -7.55 -4.42
CA MET A 201 -1.64 -7.85 -3.49
C MET A 201 -1.29 -7.37 -2.08
N ILE A 202 -2.19 -6.59 -1.49
CA ILE A 202 -1.97 -5.89 -0.22
C ILE A 202 -2.77 -6.56 0.90
N ILE A 203 -2.10 -6.80 2.03
CA ILE A 203 -2.75 -7.15 3.29
C ILE A 203 -2.44 -6.13 4.37
N SER A 204 -3.45 -5.75 5.12
CA SER A 204 -3.34 -4.77 6.19
C SER A 204 -3.11 -5.41 7.57
N THR A 205 -2.86 -4.56 8.56
CA THR A 205 -2.75 -4.93 9.98
C THR A 205 -4.09 -5.26 10.64
N ARG A 206 -5.22 -5.14 9.92
CA ARG A 206 -6.53 -5.65 10.40
C ARG A 206 -6.54 -7.16 10.58
N GLU A 207 -5.75 -7.87 9.76
CA GLU A 207 -5.64 -9.32 9.83
C GLU A 207 -4.66 -9.74 10.93
N SER A 208 -4.98 -10.87 11.57
CA SER A 208 -4.11 -11.47 12.59
C SER A 208 -2.75 -11.88 12.02
N GLN A 209 -1.76 -12.00 12.89
CA GLN A 209 -0.42 -12.43 12.50
C GLN A 209 -0.42 -13.79 11.81
N GLU A 210 -1.28 -14.72 12.26
CA GLU A 210 -1.44 -16.05 11.69
C GLU A 210 -2.04 -15.98 10.27
N SER A 211 -3.14 -15.23 10.11
CA SER A 211 -3.77 -15.01 8.81
C SER A 211 -2.79 -14.37 7.83
N ARG A 212 -2.06 -13.34 8.26
CA ARG A 212 -1.04 -12.66 7.45
C ARG A 212 0.07 -13.59 6.99
N LYS A 213 0.59 -14.45 7.88
CA LYS A 213 1.59 -15.47 7.54
C LYS A 213 1.08 -16.42 6.46
N LYS A 214 -0.13 -16.94 6.65
CA LYS A 214 -0.73 -17.89 5.72
C LYS A 214 -0.93 -17.31 4.31
N VAL A 215 -1.40 -16.07 4.21
CA VAL A 215 -1.66 -15.46 2.90
C VAL A 215 -0.40 -14.93 2.20
N LEU A 216 0.68 -14.65 2.93
CA LEU A 216 1.98 -14.39 2.33
C LEU A 216 2.45 -15.58 1.48
N GLU A 217 2.27 -16.81 1.96
CA GLU A 217 2.59 -18.04 1.22
C GLU A 217 1.70 -18.24 -0.02
N LEU A 218 0.51 -17.61 -0.02
CA LEU A 218 -0.47 -17.71 -1.12
C LEU A 218 -0.37 -16.59 -2.16
N GLY A 219 0.55 -15.64 -1.98
CA GLY A 219 0.83 -14.64 -3.00
C GLY A 219 0.62 -13.18 -2.61
N ILE A 220 0.34 -12.88 -1.35
CA ILE A 220 0.42 -11.48 -0.88
C ILE A 220 1.86 -10.99 -1.09
N SER A 221 2.00 -9.81 -1.67
CA SER A 221 3.30 -9.21 -2.01
C SER A 221 3.55 -7.84 -1.36
N GLN A 222 2.52 -7.27 -0.74
CA GLN A 222 2.63 -6.00 -0.01
C GLN A 222 1.97 -6.14 1.36
N ILE A 223 2.62 -5.60 2.37
CA ILE A 223 2.20 -5.75 3.76
C ILE A 223 2.35 -4.42 4.50
N SER A 224 1.35 -4.06 5.30
CA SER A 224 1.46 -2.94 6.22
C SER A 224 2.20 -3.35 7.50
N GLY A 225 2.96 -2.45 8.09
CA GLY A 225 3.66 -2.67 9.35
C GLY A 225 3.69 -1.42 10.22
N GLY A 226 3.52 -1.58 11.51
CA GLY A 226 3.51 -0.48 12.47
C GLY A 226 2.33 0.49 12.30
N SER A 227 1.19 0.01 11.81
CA SER A 227 0.03 0.88 11.52
C SER A 227 -0.60 1.45 12.78
N ARG A 228 -1.02 2.72 12.69
CA ARG A 228 -1.83 3.42 13.68
C ARG A 228 -3.05 4.00 12.97
N THR A 229 -4.24 3.78 13.53
CA THR A 229 -5.52 4.18 12.93
C THR A 229 -6.17 5.36 13.66
N SER A 230 -5.67 5.72 14.84
CA SER A 230 -6.07 6.91 15.56
C SER A 230 -5.46 8.17 14.98
N VAL A 231 -6.19 9.28 15.14
CA VAL A 231 -5.73 10.61 14.73
C VAL A 231 -4.54 11.03 15.61
N GLY A 232 -3.37 11.33 15.02
CA GLY A 232 -2.16 11.66 15.77
C GLY A 232 -1.36 10.45 16.28
N GLY A 233 -1.78 9.23 15.95
CA GLY A 233 -1.28 8.01 16.56
C GLY A 233 0.19 7.68 16.32
N TYR A 234 0.86 8.34 15.38
CA TYR A 234 2.30 8.17 15.18
C TYR A 234 3.13 9.17 16.01
N ALA A 235 2.66 10.40 16.16
CA ALA A 235 3.38 11.44 16.90
C ALA A 235 3.05 11.45 18.41
N GLU A 236 1.84 11.05 18.77
CA GLU A 236 1.33 11.08 20.14
C GLU A 236 1.20 9.67 20.71
N THR A 237 2.34 9.08 21.11
CA THR A 237 2.41 7.67 21.54
C THR A 237 1.89 7.43 22.96
N GLU A 238 1.81 8.47 23.81
CA GLU A 238 1.52 8.30 25.25
C GLU A 238 0.03 8.32 25.61
N LEU A 239 -0.82 8.91 24.78
CA LEU A 239 -2.29 8.94 24.97
C LEU A 239 -2.98 8.79 23.60
N PRO A 240 -3.00 7.60 22.99
CA PRO A 240 -3.80 7.40 21.80
C PRO A 240 -5.27 7.61 22.16
N ASP A 241 -5.92 8.55 21.48
CA ASP A 241 -7.36 8.69 21.55
C ASP A 241 -8.01 7.47 20.90
N HIS A 242 -8.29 6.46 21.69
CA HIS A 242 -8.90 5.21 21.22
C HIS A 242 -10.28 5.45 20.57
N ASN A 243 -10.96 6.54 20.90
CA ASN A 243 -12.24 6.90 20.30
C ASN A 243 -12.12 7.50 18.89
N SER A 244 -10.91 7.78 18.41
CA SER A 244 -10.67 8.30 17.06
C SER A 244 -10.14 7.25 16.08
N ALA A 245 -9.98 6.02 16.50
CA ALA A 245 -9.52 4.94 15.63
C ALA A 245 -10.58 4.62 14.56
N GLN A 246 -10.15 4.53 13.29
CA GLN A 246 -11.06 4.19 12.19
C GLN A 246 -11.48 2.72 12.20
N PHE A 247 -10.63 1.85 12.72
CA PHE A 247 -10.84 0.41 12.86
C PHE A 247 -9.79 -0.20 13.78
N ASP A 248 -10.10 -1.37 14.33
CA ASP A 248 -9.20 -2.13 15.17
C ASP A 248 -8.03 -2.72 14.37
N VAL A 249 -6.86 -2.68 14.99
CA VAL A 249 -5.63 -3.26 14.45
C VAL A 249 -5.33 -4.56 15.19
N SER A 250 -5.42 -5.70 14.50
CA SER A 250 -5.13 -7.01 15.08
C SER A 250 -3.63 -7.28 15.20
N ASP A 251 -2.82 -6.75 14.28
CA ASP A 251 -1.36 -6.84 14.33
C ASP A 251 -0.76 -5.51 14.76
N THR A 252 -0.47 -5.38 16.04
CA THR A 252 0.03 -4.16 16.69
C THR A 252 1.56 -4.07 16.71
N ARG A 253 2.27 -5.01 16.08
CA ARG A 253 3.73 -5.01 16.02
C ARG A 253 4.27 -3.72 15.43
N THR A 254 5.41 -3.28 15.95
CA THR A 254 6.20 -2.19 15.37
C THR A 254 6.71 -2.55 13.97
N LEU A 255 7.18 -1.55 13.22
CA LEU A 255 7.76 -1.82 11.91
C LEU A 255 8.98 -2.75 12.00
N ASP A 256 9.83 -2.57 13.01
CA ASP A 256 11.02 -3.43 13.20
C ASP A 256 10.65 -4.88 13.51
N GLU A 257 9.67 -5.11 14.36
CA GLU A 257 9.17 -6.47 14.65
C GLU A 257 8.58 -7.13 13.41
N VAL A 258 7.87 -6.38 12.54
CA VAL A 258 7.36 -6.92 11.27
C VAL A 258 8.49 -7.22 10.30
N VAL A 259 9.50 -6.36 10.20
CA VAL A 259 10.69 -6.60 9.38
C VAL A 259 11.43 -7.84 9.87
N ASN A 260 11.68 -7.96 11.18
CA ASN A 260 12.32 -9.12 11.79
C ASN A 260 11.57 -10.42 11.46
N TRP A 261 10.27 -10.42 11.68
CA TRP A 261 9.41 -11.56 11.37
C TRP A 261 9.45 -11.98 9.88
N LEU A 262 9.48 -11.02 8.96
CA LEU A 262 9.61 -11.32 7.52
C LEU A 262 10.98 -11.94 7.20
N LEU A 263 12.05 -11.47 7.83
CA LEU A 263 13.39 -12.04 7.70
C LEU A 263 13.45 -13.50 8.22
N GLU A 264 12.81 -13.79 9.36
CA GLU A 264 12.67 -15.15 9.89
C GLU A 264 11.92 -16.10 8.95
N LEU A 265 10.91 -15.58 8.24
CA LEU A 265 10.18 -16.33 7.23
C LEU A 265 10.94 -16.48 5.91
N GLY A 266 12.12 -15.87 5.78
CA GLY A 266 12.95 -15.89 4.57
C GLY A 266 12.51 -14.94 3.47
N TYR A 267 11.67 -13.95 3.77
CA TYR A 267 11.31 -12.88 2.84
C TYR A 267 12.29 -11.71 2.92
N ILE A 268 12.40 -10.96 1.83
CA ILE A 268 13.19 -9.73 1.76
C ILE A 268 12.26 -8.53 1.92
N PRO A 269 12.18 -7.89 3.10
CA PRO A 269 11.42 -6.64 3.25
C PRO A 269 11.98 -5.56 2.33
N SER A 270 11.14 -4.99 1.48
CA SER A 270 11.56 -3.99 0.51
C SER A 270 10.89 -2.65 0.74
N PHE A 271 11.69 -1.60 0.89
CA PHE A 271 11.23 -0.21 0.98
C PHE A 271 11.39 0.54 -0.35
N CYS A 272 11.54 -0.20 -1.46
CA CYS A 272 11.81 0.35 -2.78
C CYS A 272 10.67 1.22 -3.29
N THR A 273 11.04 2.38 -3.85
CA THR A 273 10.14 3.34 -4.51
C THR A 273 10.67 3.74 -5.89
N ALA A 274 11.63 2.99 -6.42
CA ALA A 274 12.38 3.36 -7.63
C ALA A 274 11.48 3.50 -8.87
N CYS A 275 10.54 2.60 -9.09
CA CYS A 275 9.71 2.60 -10.30
C CYS A 275 8.99 3.92 -10.52
N TYR A 276 8.39 4.51 -9.48
CA TYR A 276 7.71 5.81 -9.56
C TYR A 276 8.66 6.96 -9.89
N ARG A 277 9.86 6.91 -9.36
CA ARG A 277 10.88 7.96 -9.49
C ARG A 277 11.64 7.88 -10.80
N GLU A 278 11.66 6.70 -11.43
CA GLU A 278 12.30 6.43 -12.72
C GLU A 278 11.29 6.36 -13.89
N GLY A 279 10.04 6.78 -13.66
CA GLY A 279 8.99 6.75 -14.67
C GLY A 279 8.66 5.34 -15.19
N ARG A 280 8.87 4.32 -14.36
CA ARG A 280 8.48 2.93 -14.65
C ARG A 280 7.11 2.67 -14.00
N THR A 281 6.06 3.26 -14.57
CA THR A 281 4.66 3.11 -14.15
C THR A 281 3.83 2.67 -15.35
N GLY A 282 2.59 2.28 -15.12
CA GLY A 282 1.63 1.90 -16.16
C GLY A 282 2.15 0.80 -17.08
N ASP A 283 2.01 0.99 -18.38
CA ASP A 283 2.42 0.03 -19.41
C ASP A 283 3.90 -0.33 -19.34
N ARG A 284 4.76 0.66 -19.11
CA ARG A 284 6.21 0.42 -18.97
C ARG A 284 6.54 -0.52 -17.80
N PHE A 285 5.85 -0.38 -16.67
CA PHE A 285 5.99 -1.29 -15.53
C PHE A 285 5.47 -2.68 -15.87
N MET A 286 4.26 -2.78 -16.41
CA MET A 286 3.62 -4.04 -16.75
C MET A 286 4.40 -4.83 -17.80
N SER A 287 4.98 -4.16 -18.79
CA SER A 287 5.88 -4.78 -19.79
C SER A 287 7.10 -5.43 -19.11
N LEU A 288 7.73 -4.74 -18.18
CA LEU A 288 8.86 -5.30 -17.41
C LEU A 288 8.45 -6.49 -16.52
N VAL A 289 7.26 -6.44 -15.93
CA VAL A 289 6.72 -7.53 -15.10
C VAL A 289 6.41 -8.74 -15.96
N LYS A 290 5.63 -8.59 -17.02
CA LYS A 290 5.21 -9.68 -17.92
C LYS A 290 6.41 -10.35 -18.61
N SER A 291 7.48 -9.60 -18.91
CA SER A 291 8.71 -10.16 -19.48
C SER A 291 9.70 -10.74 -18.44
N GLY A 292 9.45 -10.55 -17.15
CA GLY A 292 10.36 -10.94 -16.06
C GLY A 292 11.58 -10.02 -15.89
N GLN A 293 11.77 -9.02 -16.77
CA GLN A 293 12.90 -8.08 -16.69
C GLN A 293 12.90 -7.24 -15.41
N ILE A 294 11.76 -7.06 -14.79
CA ILE A 294 11.63 -6.32 -13.53
C ILE A 294 12.52 -6.90 -12.42
N ALA A 295 12.80 -8.19 -12.44
CA ALA A 295 13.67 -8.85 -11.45
C ALA A 295 15.09 -8.24 -11.39
N ASN A 296 15.60 -7.74 -12.54
CA ASN A 296 16.89 -7.07 -12.61
C ASN A 296 16.95 -5.73 -11.85
N CYS A 297 15.80 -5.15 -11.55
CA CYS A 297 15.68 -3.92 -10.74
C CYS A 297 15.18 -4.23 -9.34
N CYS A 298 14.09 -5.02 -9.22
CA CYS A 298 13.41 -5.25 -7.94
C CYS A 298 14.28 -5.99 -6.92
N GLY A 299 14.98 -7.04 -7.32
CA GLY A 299 15.87 -7.79 -6.44
C GLY A 299 16.97 -6.90 -5.81
N PRO A 300 17.84 -6.29 -6.61
CA PRO A 300 18.88 -5.40 -6.10
C PRO A 300 18.33 -4.22 -5.29
N ASN A 301 17.25 -3.59 -5.76
CA ASN A 301 16.61 -2.48 -5.02
C ASN A 301 16.05 -2.91 -3.66
N ALA A 302 15.50 -4.12 -3.56
CA ALA A 302 15.01 -4.66 -2.31
C ALA A 302 16.18 -4.80 -1.30
N LEU A 303 17.30 -5.38 -1.73
CA LEU A 303 18.49 -5.56 -0.87
C LEU A 303 19.09 -4.22 -0.44
N MET A 304 19.19 -3.25 -1.35
CA MET A 304 19.74 -1.93 -1.03
C MET A 304 18.83 -1.17 -0.06
N THR A 305 17.52 -1.18 -0.27
CA THR A 305 16.59 -0.48 0.63
C THR A 305 16.44 -1.17 1.98
N LEU A 306 16.55 -2.50 2.03
CA LEU A 306 16.67 -3.23 3.29
C LEU A 306 17.97 -2.84 4.00
N LYS A 307 19.10 -2.78 3.31
CA LYS A 307 20.38 -2.34 3.89
C LYS A 307 20.30 -0.94 4.49
N GLU A 308 19.65 0.02 3.80
CA GLU A 308 19.41 1.35 4.37
C GLU A 308 18.62 1.27 5.68
N TYR A 309 17.56 0.44 5.72
CA TYR A 309 16.75 0.25 6.93
C TYR A 309 17.60 -0.33 8.08
N LEU A 310 18.38 -1.36 7.79
CA LEU A 310 19.22 -2.03 8.81
C LEU A 310 20.29 -1.11 9.40
N GLU A 311 20.81 -0.15 8.63
CA GLU A 311 21.81 0.79 9.13
C GLU A 311 21.22 1.94 9.95
N ASP A 312 19.99 2.35 9.63
CA ASP A 312 19.42 3.58 10.19
C ASP A 312 18.40 3.35 11.32
N TYR A 313 17.70 2.19 11.32
CA TYR A 313 16.48 2.04 12.12
C TYR A 313 16.36 0.70 12.86
N ALA A 314 17.02 -0.34 12.39
CA ALA A 314 16.80 -1.70 12.89
C ALA A 314 17.39 -1.91 14.29
N SER A 315 16.74 -2.74 15.08
CA SER A 315 17.36 -3.36 16.28
C SER A 315 18.54 -4.25 15.89
N GLU A 316 19.41 -4.56 16.83
CA GLU A 316 20.60 -5.38 16.55
C GLU A 316 20.24 -6.78 16.03
N ASP A 317 19.18 -7.41 16.58
CA ASP A 317 18.72 -8.73 16.14
C ASP A 317 18.21 -8.67 14.69
N THR A 318 17.36 -7.69 14.36
CA THR A 318 16.87 -7.46 12.99
C THR A 318 18.03 -7.17 12.03
N ARG A 319 18.99 -6.37 12.48
CA ARG A 319 20.18 -6.01 11.70
C ARG A 319 21.01 -7.23 11.35
N GLN A 320 21.31 -8.09 12.32
CA GLN A 320 22.10 -9.29 12.09
C GLN A 320 21.42 -10.22 11.09
N LYS A 321 20.16 -10.59 11.31
CA LYS A 321 19.38 -11.44 10.39
C LYS A 321 19.30 -10.86 8.98
N GLY A 322 19.06 -9.56 8.88
CA GLY A 322 18.97 -8.88 7.58
C GLY A 322 20.29 -8.86 6.83
N LEU A 323 21.43 -8.66 7.50
CA LEU A 323 22.75 -8.71 6.86
C LEU A 323 23.09 -10.11 6.33
N GLU A 324 22.78 -11.16 7.08
CA GLU A 324 22.95 -12.54 6.64
C GLU A 324 22.12 -12.84 5.39
N LEU A 325 20.84 -12.40 5.36
CA LEU A 325 19.98 -12.55 4.20
C LEU A 325 20.50 -11.77 2.99
N ILE A 326 20.94 -10.53 3.18
CA ILE A 326 21.51 -9.70 2.10
C ILE A 326 22.72 -10.38 1.46
N LEU A 327 23.63 -10.93 2.24
CA LEU A 327 24.81 -11.65 1.72
C LEU A 327 24.36 -12.83 0.86
N LYS A 328 23.47 -13.68 1.35
CA LYS A 328 22.96 -14.84 0.64
C LYS A 328 22.24 -14.46 -0.68
N GLU A 329 21.37 -13.47 -0.62
CA GLU A 329 20.55 -13.10 -1.78
C GLU A 329 21.33 -12.28 -2.82
N THR A 330 22.37 -11.55 -2.42
CA THR A 330 23.27 -10.85 -3.35
C THR A 330 23.97 -11.83 -4.28
N GLU A 331 24.41 -12.98 -3.77
CA GLU A 331 25.02 -14.04 -4.59
C GLU A 331 24.06 -14.66 -5.61
N ARG A 332 22.76 -14.56 -5.36
CA ARG A 332 21.69 -15.06 -6.26
C ARG A 332 21.31 -14.11 -7.38
N ILE A 333 21.82 -12.88 -7.43
CA ILE A 333 21.55 -11.95 -8.52
C ILE A 333 22.12 -12.56 -9.80
N PRO A 334 21.27 -12.89 -10.81
CA PRO A 334 21.73 -13.67 -11.98
C PRO A 334 22.72 -12.91 -12.86
N ASN A 335 22.49 -11.61 -13.06
CA ASN A 335 23.32 -10.78 -13.92
C ASN A 335 24.59 -10.33 -13.17
N PRO A 336 25.82 -10.74 -13.61
CA PRO A 336 27.05 -10.42 -12.91
C PRO A 336 27.34 -8.92 -12.80
N LYS A 337 27.00 -8.14 -13.84
CA LYS A 337 27.21 -6.68 -13.83
C LYS A 337 26.29 -5.99 -12.80
N ILE A 338 25.01 -6.40 -12.76
CA ILE A 338 24.05 -5.89 -11.78
C ILE A 338 24.48 -6.28 -10.37
N ARG A 339 24.94 -7.52 -10.18
CA ARG A 339 25.48 -8.00 -8.89
C ARG A 339 26.65 -7.17 -8.41
N GLU A 340 27.62 -6.89 -9.28
CA GLU A 340 28.79 -6.07 -8.95
C GLU A 340 28.39 -4.65 -8.52
N ILE A 341 27.50 -3.99 -9.26
CA ILE A 341 26.97 -2.66 -8.91
C ILE A 341 26.22 -2.72 -7.58
N ALA A 342 25.40 -3.75 -7.36
CA ALA A 342 24.68 -3.92 -6.09
C ALA A 342 25.64 -4.07 -4.91
N ILE A 343 26.72 -4.85 -5.04
CA ILE A 343 27.77 -5.00 -4.02
C ILE A 343 28.44 -3.66 -3.71
N GLN A 344 28.78 -2.88 -4.74
CA GLN A 344 29.39 -1.55 -4.56
C GLN A 344 28.44 -0.61 -3.82
N ASN A 345 27.15 -0.59 -4.21
CA ASN A 345 26.15 0.23 -3.56
C ASN A 345 25.89 -0.19 -2.11
N LEU A 346 25.84 -1.49 -1.82
CA LEU A 346 25.69 -2.01 -0.42
C LEU A 346 26.87 -1.56 0.47
N LYS A 347 28.09 -1.54 -0.05
CA LYS A 347 29.26 -0.99 0.65
C LYS A 347 29.14 0.53 0.86
N ALA A 348 28.68 1.26 -0.15
CA ALA A 348 28.48 2.70 -0.04
C ALA A 348 27.38 3.06 0.98
N ILE A 349 26.30 2.23 1.07
CA ILE A 349 25.26 2.38 2.10
C ILE A 349 25.83 2.18 3.50
N ALA A 350 26.68 1.16 3.71
CA ALA A 350 27.36 0.94 4.97
C ALA A 350 28.31 2.11 5.34
N ALA A 351 28.84 2.82 4.34
CA ALA A 351 29.65 4.04 4.51
C ALA A 351 28.81 5.33 4.67
N GLY A 352 27.49 5.23 4.79
CA GLY A 352 26.59 6.37 5.08
C GLY A 352 25.88 6.96 3.85
N GLN A 353 26.11 6.46 2.63
CA GLN A 353 25.36 6.91 1.47
C GLN A 353 23.95 6.29 1.44
N ARG A 354 23.02 6.96 0.80
CA ARG A 354 21.60 6.53 0.77
C ARG A 354 21.01 6.78 -0.63
N ASP A 355 19.86 6.15 -0.86
CA ASP A 355 18.99 6.40 -2.00
C ASP A 355 19.52 5.88 -3.33
N PHE A 356 20.21 4.75 -3.30
CA PHE A 356 20.60 4.02 -4.51
C PHE A 356 19.39 3.31 -5.14
N ARG A 357 19.37 3.28 -6.47
CA ARG A 357 18.32 2.59 -7.23
C ARG A 357 18.81 2.20 -8.64
N PHE A 358 18.23 1.09 -9.11
CA PHE A 358 18.36 0.63 -10.50
C PHE A 358 17.18 1.09 -11.33
#